data_f7466d975c26d5b5d47d07de2e55ec55
#
_entry.id   f7466d975c26d5b5d47d07de2e55ec55
#
_cell.length_a   1.000
_cell.length_b   1.000
_cell.length_c   1.000
_cell.angle_alpha   90.00
_cell.angle_beta   90.00
_cell.angle_gamma   90.00
#
_symmetry.space_group_name_H-M   'P 1'
#
loop_
_entity.id
_entity.type
_entity.pdbx_description
1 polymer ?
#
loop_
_entity_poly.entity_id
_entity_poly.type
_entity_poly.pdbx_seq_one_letter_code
_entity_poly.pdbx_strand_id
1 'polypeptide(L)'
;MKVSIYLKKQASLDDELSRSNLCFRVRERSVDIKVVSELVVYDKYWDTEALQYKRTTIVPVIEQKRIAEQIASIIEAIERTYSDKADSTWLKQTIEDVLH
;
A
#
# COMPACT_ATOMS: atom_id res chain seq x y z
N MET A 1 7.17 15.93 -1.20
CA MET A 1 6.11 14.95 -1.51
C MET A 1 5.97 13.95 -0.38
N LYS A 2 4.75 13.63 -0.02
CA LYS A 2 4.47 12.64 1.01
C LYS A 2 3.67 11.49 0.44
N VAL A 3 4.15 10.26 0.64
CA VAL A 3 3.43 9.05 0.27
C VAL A 3 2.92 8.40 1.55
N SER A 4 1.63 8.17 1.61
CA SER A 4 0.98 7.51 2.76
C SER A 4 0.33 6.22 2.28
N ILE A 5 0.35 5.20 3.13
CA ILE A 5 -0.25 3.91 2.84
C ILE A 5 -1.18 3.55 4.00
N TYR A 6 -2.40 3.18 3.68
CA TYR A 6 -3.39 2.85 4.70
C TYR A 6 -4.32 1.74 4.19
N LEU A 7 -5.05 1.14 5.12
CA LEU A 7 -6.00 0.08 4.77
C LEU A 7 -7.31 0.68 4.27
N LYS A 8 -7.87 0.10 3.23
CA LYS A 8 -9.25 0.37 2.86
C LYS A 8 -10.15 -0.06 4.02
N LYS A 9 -11.24 0.67 4.26
CA LYS A 9 -12.14 0.39 5.37
C LYS A 9 -12.51 -1.08 5.47
N GLN A 10 -12.33 -1.65 6.66
CA GLN A 10 -12.55 -3.06 6.94
C GLN A 10 -13.99 -3.36 7.34
N ALA A 11 -14.42 -4.58 7.02
CA ALA A 11 -15.74 -5.06 7.43
C ALA A 11 -15.75 -5.56 8.87
N SER A 12 -14.69 -6.25 9.30
CA SER A 12 -14.59 -6.80 10.66
C SER A 12 -13.13 -7.03 11.05
N LEU A 13 -12.79 -6.65 12.30
CA LEU A 13 -11.47 -6.90 12.89
C LEU A 13 -11.42 -8.24 13.66
N ASP A 14 -12.57 -8.88 13.85
CA ASP A 14 -12.65 -10.12 14.63
C ASP A 14 -12.32 -11.36 13.81
N ASP A 15 -12.38 -11.25 12.49
CA ASP A 15 -12.07 -12.36 11.60
C ASP A 15 -10.58 -12.40 11.31
N GLU A 16 -9.91 -13.46 11.75
CA GLU A 16 -8.47 -13.65 11.53
C GLU A 16 -8.09 -13.77 10.06
N LEU A 17 -9.03 -14.18 9.20
CA LEU A 17 -8.80 -14.34 7.77
C LEU A 17 -9.27 -13.14 6.95
N SER A 18 -9.79 -12.10 7.60
CA SER A 18 -10.22 -10.90 6.91
C SER A 18 -9.03 -10.19 6.27
N ARG A 19 -9.18 -9.81 5.01
CA ARG A 19 -8.14 -9.14 4.24
C ARG A 19 -8.66 -7.82 3.70
N SER A 20 -7.77 -6.83 3.63
CA SER A 20 -8.08 -5.52 3.05
C SER A 20 -7.02 -5.09 2.07
N ASN A 21 -7.45 -4.31 1.09
CA ASN A 21 -6.54 -3.72 0.11
C ASN A 21 -5.77 -2.55 0.73
N LEU A 22 -4.51 -2.41 0.35
CA LEU A 22 -3.71 -1.25 0.71
C LEU A 22 -4.04 -0.10 -0.24
N CYS A 23 -4.27 1.07 0.32
CA CYS A 23 -4.50 2.30 -0.43
C CYS A 23 -3.24 3.16 -0.39
N PHE A 24 -2.91 3.78 -1.52
CA PHE A 24 -1.78 4.68 -1.65
C PHE A 24 -2.28 6.11 -1.83
N ARG A 25 -1.68 7.03 -1.09
CA ARG A 25 -2.01 8.45 -1.18
C ARG A 25 -0.75 9.25 -1.40
N VAL A 26 -0.77 10.11 -2.42
CA VAL A 26 0.35 11.00 -2.75
C VAL A 26 -0.11 12.44 -2.53
N ARG A 27 0.65 13.18 -1.71
CA ARG A 27 0.34 14.57 -1.38
C ARG A 27 1.55 15.44 -1.62
N GLU A 28 1.36 16.52 -2.40
CA GLU A 28 2.37 17.54 -2.67
C GLU A 28 1.66 18.82 -3.04
N ARG A 29 1.83 19.88 -2.25
CA ARG A 29 1.19 21.18 -2.48
C ARG A 29 -0.32 21.03 -2.75
N SER A 30 -0.76 21.30 -3.98
CA SER A 30 -2.16 21.18 -4.37
C SER A 30 -2.54 19.80 -4.88
N VAL A 31 -1.59 18.87 -4.97
CA VAL A 31 -1.84 17.49 -5.42
C VAL A 31 -2.21 16.61 -4.23
N ASP A 32 -3.33 15.93 -4.33
CA ASP A 32 -3.79 14.96 -3.32
C ASP A 32 -4.50 13.83 -4.07
N ILE A 33 -3.80 12.70 -4.23
CA ILE A 33 -4.26 11.58 -5.04
C ILE A 33 -4.37 10.34 -4.17
N LYS A 34 -5.47 9.60 -4.29
CA LYS A 34 -5.71 8.35 -3.57
C LYS A 34 -6.06 7.26 -4.55
N VAL A 35 -5.43 6.10 -4.42
CA VAL A 35 -5.72 4.92 -5.26
C VAL A 35 -5.69 3.67 -4.41
N VAL A 36 -6.67 2.79 -4.63
CA VAL A 36 -6.70 1.47 -4.01
C VAL A 36 -5.85 0.54 -4.86
N SER A 37 -4.92 -0.18 -4.25
CA SER A 37 -4.07 -1.14 -4.95
C SER A 37 -4.63 -2.56 -4.89
N GLU A 38 -4.01 -3.46 -5.65
CA GLU A 38 -4.31 -4.88 -5.61
C GLU A 38 -3.63 -5.58 -4.43
N LEU A 39 -2.70 -4.89 -3.74
CA LEU A 39 -2.02 -5.47 -2.59
C LEU A 39 -3.00 -5.68 -1.44
N VAL A 40 -3.02 -6.90 -0.92
CA VAL A 40 -3.95 -7.31 0.13
C VAL A 40 -3.15 -7.80 1.33
N VAL A 41 -3.58 -7.41 2.52
CA VAL A 41 -2.95 -7.83 3.77
C VAL A 41 -4.01 -8.36 4.73
N TYR A 42 -3.59 -9.19 5.69
CA TYR A 42 -4.46 -9.65 6.76
C TYR A 42 -4.61 -8.52 7.78
N ASP A 43 -5.81 -7.95 7.88
CA ASP A 43 -6.11 -6.76 8.67
C ASP A 43 -5.61 -6.85 10.11
N LYS A 44 -5.90 -7.96 10.75
CA LYS A 44 -5.61 -8.17 12.17
C LYS A 44 -4.12 -8.15 12.48
N TYR A 45 -3.31 -8.55 11.53
CA TYR A 45 -1.87 -8.71 11.73
C TYR A 45 -1.03 -7.63 11.05
N TRP A 46 -1.67 -6.67 10.40
CA TRP A 46 -0.96 -5.60 9.68
C TRP A 46 -0.74 -4.38 10.58
N ASP A 47 0.48 -3.86 10.58
CA ASP A 47 0.85 -2.62 11.25
C ASP A 47 0.99 -1.52 10.22
N THR A 48 0.00 -0.64 10.13
CA THR A 48 -0.03 0.44 9.14
C THR A 48 1.08 1.46 9.35
N GLU A 49 1.47 1.73 10.59
CA GLU A 49 2.52 2.71 10.87
C GLU A 49 3.89 2.18 10.47
N ALA A 50 4.17 0.92 10.79
CA ALA A 50 5.44 0.30 10.46
C ALA A 50 5.50 -0.24 9.03
N LEU A 51 4.36 -0.32 8.34
CA LEU A 51 4.21 -0.88 6.99
C LEU A 51 4.74 -2.32 6.92
N GLN A 52 4.43 -3.11 7.92
CA GLN A 52 4.84 -4.51 8.01
C GLN A 52 3.88 -5.28 8.90
N TYR A 53 3.97 -6.61 8.85
CA TYR A 53 3.17 -7.44 9.74
C TYR A 53 3.68 -7.37 11.17
N LYS A 54 2.75 -7.51 12.12
CA LYS A 54 3.07 -7.59 13.55
C LYS A 54 3.82 -8.88 13.85
N ARG A 55 4.57 -8.91 14.95
CA ARG A 55 5.36 -10.08 15.35
C ARG A 55 4.52 -11.34 15.55
N THR A 56 3.30 -11.20 16.04
CA THR A 56 2.41 -12.32 16.33
C THR A 56 1.52 -12.68 15.14
N THR A 57 2.03 -12.57 13.94
CA THR A 57 1.28 -12.86 12.73
C THR A 57 1.29 -14.35 12.39
N ILE A 58 0.22 -14.80 11.71
CA ILE A 58 0.16 -16.14 11.12
C ILE A 58 0.76 -16.16 9.71
N VAL A 59 1.13 -15.02 9.17
CA VAL A 59 1.62 -14.89 7.79
C VAL A 59 3.06 -15.43 7.70
N PRO A 60 3.35 -16.33 6.74
CA PRO A 60 4.71 -16.84 6.56
C PRO A 60 5.72 -15.73 6.28
N VAL A 61 6.95 -15.90 6.76
CA VAL A 61 8.01 -14.90 6.58
C VAL A 61 8.24 -14.55 5.12
N ILE A 62 8.14 -15.52 4.22
CA ILE A 62 8.35 -15.27 2.79
C ILE A 62 7.28 -14.31 2.22
N GLU A 63 6.04 -14.43 2.67
CA GLU A 63 4.97 -13.53 2.28
C GLU A 63 5.16 -12.14 2.90
N GLN A 64 5.64 -12.06 4.12
CA GLN A 64 5.95 -10.79 4.78
C GLN A 64 7.01 -10.03 4.00
N LYS A 65 8.08 -10.71 3.57
CA LYS A 65 9.14 -10.10 2.77
C LYS A 65 8.64 -9.64 1.41
N ARG A 66 7.81 -10.47 0.77
CA ARG A 66 7.26 -10.16 -0.53
C ARG A 66 6.45 -8.87 -0.51
N ILE A 67 5.54 -8.71 0.45
CA ILE A 67 4.71 -7.52 0.55
C ILE A 67 5.58 -6.28 0.85
N ALA A 68 6.57 -6.41 1.72
CA ALA A 68 7.47 -5.32 2.05
C ALA A 68 8.26 -4.85 0.83
N GLU A 69 8.77 -5.78 0.03
CA GLU A 69 9.49 -5.47 -1.21
C GLU A 69 8.60 -4.80 -2.24
N GLN A 70 7.36 -5.26 -2.38
CA GLN A 70 6.41 -4.66 -3.30
C GLN A 70 6.07 -3.22 -2.90
N ILE A 71 5.85 -2.98 -1.61
CA ILE A 71 5.58 -1.63 -1.11
C ILE A 71 6.76 -0.72 -1.36
N ALA A 72 7.98 -1.16 -1.05
CA ALA A 72 9.19 -0.37 -1.27
C ALA A 72 9.38 -0.03 -2.75
N SER A 73 9.14 -0.99 -3.64
CA SER A 73 9.25 -0.79 -5.09
C SER A 73 8.22 0.21 -5.61
N ILE A 74 7.00 0.16 -5.09
CA ILE A 74 5.95 1.11 -5.47
C ILE A 74 6.32 2.52 -5.02
N ILE A 75 6.79 2.69 -3.78
CA ILE A 75 7.19 3.99 -3.26
C ILE A 75 8.32 4.57 -4.11
N GLU A 76 9.32 3.75 -4.43
CA GLU A 76 10.44 4.18 -5.28
C GLU A 76 9.96 4.62 -6.66
N ALA A 77 9.05 3.85 -7.27
CA ALA A 77 8.50 4.19 -8.58
C ALA A 77 7.70 5.50 -8.54
N ILE A 78 6.94 5.72 -7.47
CA ILE A 78 6.19 6.95 -7.26
C ILE A 78 7.14 8.14 -7.19
N GLU A 79 8.19 8.04 -6.37
CA GLU A 79 9.16 9.12 -6.19
C GLU A 79 9.92 9.41 -7.48
N ARG A 80 10.24 8.38 -8.26
CA ARG A 80 10.99 8.53 -9.51
C ARG A 80 10.16 9.15 -10.64
N THR A 81 8.87 8.84 -10.70
CA THR A 81 8.01 9.25 -11.82
C THR A 81 7.08 10.42 -11.52
N TYR A 82 7.09 10.92 -10.30
CA TYR A 82 6.24 12.03 -9.91
C TYR A 82 6.51 13.28 -10.75
N SER A 83 5.44 13.99 -11.14
CA SER A 83 5.54 15.27 -11.84
C SER A 83 4.36 16.16 -11.44
N ASP A 84 4.41 17.43 -11.82
CA ASP A 84 3.35 18.40 -11.55
C ASP A 84 2.02 18.01 -12.19
N LYS A 85 2.06 17.12 -13.16
CA LYS A 85 0.87 16.65 -13.88
C LYS A 85 0.33 15.33 -13.32
N ALA A 86 0.83 14.91 -12.17
CA ALA A 86 0.42 13.65 -11.55
C ALA A 86 -1.08 13.66 -11.22
N ASP A 87 -1.75 12.56 -11.53
CA ASP A 87 -3.16 12.36 -11.25
C ASP A 87 -3.41 10.91 -10.82
N SER A 88 -4.68 10.57 -10.57
CA SER A 88 -5.03 9.22 -10.13
C SER A 88 -4.69 8.17 -11.19
N THR A 89 -4.82 8.48 -12.45
CA THR A 89 -4.46 7.57 -13.55
C THR A 89 -2.97 7.24 -13.51
N TRP A 90 -2.12 8.26 -13.33
CA TRP A 90 -0.68 8.07 -13.18
C TRP A 90 -0.35 7.17 -11.99
N LEU A 91 -0.96 7.44 -10.84
CA LEU A 91 -0.68 6.66 -9.61
C LEU A 91 -1.11 5.21 -9.79
N LYS A 92 -2.30 4.99 -10.33
CA LYS A 92 -2.81 3.65 -10.59
C LYS A 92 -1.88 2.89 -11.55
N GLN A 93 -1.47 3.55 -12.63
CA GLN A 93 -0.59 2.93 -13.63
C GLN A 93 0.78 2.61 -13.02
N THR A 94 1.32 3.51 -12.20
CA THR A 94 2.60 3.30 -11.53
C THR A 94 2.55 2.07 -10.63
N ILE A 95 1.49 1.91 -9.87
CA ILE A 95 1.30 0.74 -9.01
C ILE A 95 1.19 -0.53 -9.85
N GLU A 96 0.38 -0.52 -10.88
CA GLU A 96 0.18 -1.68 -11.76
C GLU A 96 1.48 -2.10 -12.43
N ASP A 97 2.29 -1.15 -12.90
CA ASP A 97 3.57 -1.44 -13.55
C ASP A 97 4.56 -2.15 -12.61
N VAL A 98 4.52 -1.83 -11.33
CA VAL A 98 5.37 -2.50 -10.34
C VAL A 98 4.86 -3.91 -10.04
N LEU A 99 3.54 -4.10 -9.98
CA LEU A 99 2.93 -5.38 -9.59
C LEU A 99 2.83 -6.37 -10.75
N HIS A 100 2.88 -5.89 -11.96
CA HIS A 100 2.77 -6.68 -13.19
C HIS A 100 3.89 -6.30 -14.17
#